data_4a1383509d522fbf6039aebd7a9babb7
#
_entry.id   4a1383509d522fbf6039aebd7a9babb7
#
_cell.length_a   1.000
_cell.length_b   1.000
_cell.length_c   1.000
_cell.angle_alpha   90.00
_cell.angle_beta   90.00
_cell.angle_gamma   90.00
#
_symmetry.space_group_name_H-M   'P 1'
#
loop_
_entity.id
_entity.type
_entity.pdbx_description
1 polymer ?
#
loop_
_entity_poly.entity_id
_entity_poly.type
_entity_poly.pdbx_seq_one_letter_code
_entity_poly.pdbx_strand_id
1 'polypeptide(L)'
;MFASLKFIKPLWYFHLDCGKNVIWPEFSHVIPPQLLDSDYESIQSTASEASYIALMTGHIHFNTDKECLPKDFVNFKHSPYDEFRFLRKFFNPFWSVGYLIYRIVTLKSIFKSVIAFMNTFFLKRTNLNTISICCTNFKLKNPIKLLESKTKVRIIIPTYNRYNVLYNLLKDLESQTFSDFCVTIIDQSENFKKDFYKDFNINIDLVRQEIPGLWKARNNAIQNTTEKVIALLDDDSRINNDWLIKHLACLEYFNTEISAGVSLSQLGAKTP
;
A
#
# COMPACT_ATOMS: atom_id res chain seq x y z
N MET A 1 11.78 16.23 -5.43
CA MET A 1 10.42 15.65 -5.55
C MET A 1 9.60 16.43 -6.56
N PHE A 2 8.91 15.75 -7.46
CA PHE A 2 8.10 16.40 -8.49
C PHE A 2 7.01 17.31 -7.89
N ALA A 3 6.94 18.55 -8.37
CA ALA A 3 5.96 19.52 -7.89
C ALA A 3 4.52 19.11 -8.28
N SER A 4 4.39 18.38 -9.38
CA SER A 4 3.12 17.81 -9.84
C SER A 4 2.48 16.84 -8.84
N LEU A 5 3.26 16.13 -8.04
CA LEU A 5 2.73 15.27 -6.96
C LEU A 5 1.94 16.06 -5.92
N LYS A 6 2.41 17.26 -5.57
CA LYS A 6 1.69 18.14 -4.62
C LYS A 6 0.34 18.60 -5.18
N PHE A 7 0.21 18.64 -6.50
CA PHE A 7 -1.02 19.02 -7.18
C PHE A 7 -2.05 17.88 -7.21
N ILE A 8 -1.59 16.63 -7.40
CA ILE A 8 -2.46 15.48 -7.63
C ILE A 8 -2.94 14.82 -6.36
N LYS A 9 -2.07 14.71 -5.36
CA LYS A 9 -2.37 13.99 -4.12
C LYS A 9 -2.32 14.90 -2.91
N PRO A 10 -3.23 14.69 -1.95
CA PRO A 10 -3.19 15.41 -0.68
C PRO A 10 -1.82 15.25 -0.01
N LEU A 11 -1.32 16.34 0.54
CA LEU A 11 0.01 16.39 1.17
C LEU A 11 0.21 15.35 2.28
N TRP A 12 -0.84 15.02 3.02
CA TRP A 12 -0.76 14.02 4.10
C TRP A 12 -0.28 12.65 3.63
N TYR A 13 -0.53 12.28 2.37
CA TYR A 13 -0.15 11.00 1.81
C TYR A 13 1.38 10.86 1.65
N PHE A 14 2.08 11.97 1.50
CA PHE A 14 3.54 12.01 1.38
C PHE A 14 4.23 12.49 2.66
N HIS A 15 3.46 12.95 3.63
CA HIS A 15 3.92 13.26 4.96
C HIS A 15 3.87 11.98 5.80
N LEU A 16 4.79 11.08 5.55
CA LEU A 16 5.25 10.15 6.57
C LEU A 16 6.08 10.98 7.57
N ASP A 17 5.41 11.95 8.21
CA ASP A 17 6.06 12.90 9.06
C ASP A 17 6.11 12.34 10.48
N CYS A 18 7.21 11.69 10.79
CA CYS A 18 7.61 11.47 12.17
C CYS A 18 8.19 12.79 12.73
N GLY A 19 7.42 13.89 12.62
CA GLY A 19 7.78 15.16 13.23
C GLY A 19 8.84 15.99 12.49
N LYS A 20 8.81 16.02 11.15
CA LYS A 20 9.52 16.92 10.21
C LYS A 20 10.39 16.28 9.14
N ASN A 21 10.55 14.96 9.11
CA ASN A 21 11.43 14.30 8.14
C ASN A 21 10.59 13.47 7.14
N VAL A 22 10.53 13.91 5.89
CA VAL A 22 10.00 13.08 4.81
C VAL A 22 11.02 11.98 4.54
N ILE A 23 10.64 10.74 4.84
CA ILE A 23 11.50 9.57 4.59
C ILE A 23 11.21 9.08 3.17
N TRP A 24 12.08 9.44 2.24
CA TRP A 24 12.09 8.83 0.92
C TRP A 24 13.10 7.69 0.90
N PRO A 25 12.79 6.54 0.25
CA PRO A 25 13.75 5.47 0.15
C PRO A 25 15.00 5.96 -0.62
N GLU A 26 16.17 5.63 -0.12
CA GLU A 26 17.42 5.80 -0.87
C GLU A 26 17.34 4.93 -2.12
N PHE A 27 17.40 5.55 -3.28
CA PHE A 27 17.11 4.93 -4.58
C PHE A 27 18.31 4.24 -5.21
N SER A 28 19.53 4.55 -4.80
CA SER A 28 20.74 4.08 -5.47
C SER A 28 20.98 2.58 -5.38
N HIS A 29 20.37 1.89 -4.38
CA HIS A 29 20.63 0.48 -4.12
C HIS A 29 19.40 -0.43 -4.31
N VAL A 30 18.22 0.14 -4.53
CA VAL A 30 16.95 -0.60 -4.48
C VAL A 30 16.39 -0.84 -5.88
N ILE A 31 16.60 0.07 -6.82
CA ILE A 31 16.01 -0.01 -8.16
C ILE A 31 17.05 -0.51 -9.17
N PRO A 32 16.77 -1.65 -9.83
CA PRO A 32 17.65 -2.11 -10.90
C PRO A 32 17.89 -1.04 -11.96
N PRO A 33 19.13 -0.84 -12.44
CA PRO A 33 19.46 0.17 -13.43
C PRO A 33 18.59 0.12 -14.70
N GLN A 34 18.11 -1.08 -15.06
CA GLN A 34 17.25 -1.31 -16.22
C GLN A 34 15.85 -0.68 -16.08
N LEU A 35 15.44 -0.36 -14.87
CA LEU A 35 14.15 0.31 -14.58
C LEU A 35 14.28 1.81 -14.48
N LEU A 36 15.52 2.35 -14.53
CA LEU A 36 15.76 3.77 -14.51
C LEU A 36 15.46 4.37 -15.89
N ASP A 37 14.67 5.42 -15.91
CA ASP A 37 14.34 6.13 -17.14
C ASP A 37 15.44 7.12 -17.49
N SER A 38 16.17 6.84 -18.57
CA SER A 38 17.26 7.69 -19.09
C SER A 38 16.79 8.91 -19.87
N ASP A 39 15.50 9.00 -20.21
CA ASP A 39 14.98 10.09 -21.03
C ASP A 39 14.58 11.34 -20.22
N TYR A 40 14.81 11.34 -18.91
CA TYR A 40 14.70 12.55 -18.11
C TYR A 40 15.84 13.52 -18.43
N GLU A 41 15.53 14.83 -18.39
CA GLU A 41 16.54 15.88 -18.63
C GLU A 41 17.56 15.99 -17.47
N SER A 42 17.23 15.45 -16.28
CA SER A 42 18.12 15.50 -15.12
C SER A 42 18.20 14.16 -14.38
N ILE A 43 19.40 13.87 -13.86
CA ILE A 43 19.64 12.70 -12.99
C ILE A 43 18.77 12.76 -11.74
N GLN A 44 18.50 13.96 -11.22
CA GLN A 44 17.63 14.15 -10.05
C GLN A 44 16.18 13.76 -10.34
N SER A 45 15.73 13.94 -11.59
CA SER A 45 14.39 13.49 -12.00
C SER A 45 14.32 11.97 -12.11
N THR A 46 15.32 11.33 -12.70
CA THR A 46 15.46 9.88 -12.71
C THR A 46 15.47 9.32 -11.28
N ALA A 47 16.23 9.93 -10.39
CA ALA A 47 16.32 9.57 -8.99
C ALA A 47 14.97 9.74 -8.26
N SER A 48 14.25 10.83 -8.54
CA SER A 48 12.92 11.08 -7.96
C SER A 48 11.88 10.07 -8.44
N GLU A 49 11.92 9.64 -9.70
CA GLU A 49 11.09 8.55 -10.21
C GLU A 49 11.45 7.22 -9.55
N ALA A 50 12.73 6.91 -9.44
CA ALA A 50 13.19 5.70 -8.78
C ALA A 50 12.69 5.62 -7.32
N SER A 51 12.78 6.72 -6.58
CA SER A 51 12.24 6.82 -5.22
C SER A 51 10.72 6.60 -5.18
N TYR A 52 10.00 7.16 -6.15
CA TYR A 52 8.55 6.96 -6.26
C TYR A 52 8.22 5.49 -6.54
N ILE A 53 8.93 4.84 -7.47
CA ILE A 53 8.74 3.42 -7.76
C ILE A 53 9.05 2.58 -6.51
N ALA A 54 10.14 2.85 -5.81
CA ALA A 54 10.52 2.15 -4.59
C ALA A 54 9.42 2.26 -3.53
N LEU A 55 8.92 3.47 -3.27
CA LEU A 55 7.82 3.70 -2.33
C LEU A 55 6.57 2.91 -2.74
N MET A 56 6.17 2.97 -4.01
CA MET A 56 4.99 2.31 -4.53
C MET A 56 5.11 0.78 -4.58
N THR A 57 6.32 0.26 -4.53
CA THR A 57 6.60 -1.18 -4.44
C THR A 57 6.87 -1.67 -3.02
N GLY A 58 6.71 -0.79 -2.02
CA GLY A 58 6.81 -1.15 -0.61
C GLY A 58 8.23 -1.07 -0.02
N HIS A 59 9.18 -0.47 -0.73
CA HIS A 59 10.52 -0.25 -0.22
C HIS A 59 10.55 1.07 0.58
N ILE A 60 10.38 0.94 1.89
CA ILE A 60 10.47 2.06 2.82
C ILE A 60 11.75 1.90 3.62
N HIS A 61 12.70 2.81 3.45
CA HIS A 61 13.85 2.90 4.33
C HIS A 61 13.54 3.84 5.48
N PHE A 62 13.61 3.30 6.69
CA PHE A 62 13.65 4.13 7.90
C PHE A 62 15.12 4.40 8.20
N ASN A 63 15.57 5.61 7.95
CA ASN A 63 16.87 6.02 8.43
C ASN A 63 16.73 6.39 9.92
N THR A 64 17.27 5.55 10.80
CA THR A 64 17.27 5.76 12.25
C THR A 64 18.25 6.85 12.66
N ASP A 65 19.21 7.15 11.82
CA ASP A 65 20.20 8.20 12.04
C ASP A 65 19.70 9.48 11.38
N LYS A 66 19.13 10.36 12.12
CA LYS A 66 18.69 11.75 11.89
C LYS A 66 19.18 12.52 10.63
N GLU A 67 19.66 11.85 9.62
CA GLU A 67 20.06 12.42 8.35
C GLU A 67 18.82 12.67 7.48
N CYS A 68 18.38 13.91 7.54
CA CYS A 68 17.41 14.45 6.58
C CYS A 68 17.91 14.18 5.16
N LEU A 69 16.99 13.84 4.25
CA LEU A 69 17.28 13.93 2.81
C LEU A 69 18.10 15.21 2.53
N PRO A 70 19.15 15.15 1.70
CA PRO A 70 19.90 16.32 1.35
C PRO A 70 18.95 17.43 0.93
N LYS A 71 19.11 18.63 1.49
CA LYS A 71 18.24 19.78 1.20
C LYS A 71 18.11 20.05 -0.30
N ASP A 72 19.13 19.70 -1.05
CA ASP A 72 19.20 19.81 -2.50
C ASP A 72 18.18 18.90 -3.22
N PHE A 73 17.87 17.74 -2.64
CA PHE A 73 16.89 16.81 -3.20
C PHE A 73 15.44 17.28 -3.00
N VAL A 74 15.14 17.85 -1.84
CA VAL A 74 13.81 18.36 -1.51
C VAL A 74 13.47 19.63 -2.27
N ASN A 75 14.49 20.49 -2.52
CA ASN A 75 14.34 21.79 -3.14
C ASN A 75 14.63 21.79 -4.65
N PHE A 76 14.99 20.65 -5.24
CA PHE A 76 15.25 20.56 -6.65
C PHE A 76 14.01 20.90 -7.49
N LYS A 77 14.17 21.80 -8.44
CA LYS A 77 13.12 22.18 -9.39
C LYS A 77 13.27 21.37 -10.67
N HIS A 78 12.39 20.41 -10.86
CA HIS A 78 12.34 19.63 -12.09
C HIS A 78 11.91 20.50 -13.28
N SER A 79 12.39 20.14 -14.47
CA SER A 79 11.95 20.80 -15.70
C SER A 79 10.47 20.52 -15.98
N PRO A 80 9.80 21.37 -16.76
CA PRO A 80 8.43 21.07 -17.20
C PRO A 80 8.33 19.72 -17.93
N TYR A 81 9.33 19.37 -18.74
CA TYR A 81 9.35 18.10 -19.45
C TYR A 81 9.38 16.91 -18.48
N ASP A 82 10.24 16.94 -17.49
CA ASP A 82 10.36 15.88 -16.47
C ASP A 82 9.08 15.74 -15.65
N GLU A 83 8.45 16.86 -15.29
CA GLU A 83 7.17 16.88 -14.58
C GLU A 83 6.05 16.21 -15.37
N PHE A 84 5.89 16.57 -16.67
CA PHE A 84 4.85 15.97 -17.51
C PHE A 84 5.16 14.52 -17.87
N ARG A 85 6.44 14.16 -18.07
CA ARG A 85 6.86 12.77 -18.28
C ARG A 85 6.45 11.90 -17.12
N PHE A 86 6.77 12.32 -15.89
CA PHE A 86 6.39 11.61 -14.67
C PHE A 86 4.86 11.46 -14.56
N LEU A 87 4.10 12.53 -14.79
CA LEU A 87 2.65 12.49 -14.75
C LEU A 87 2.05 11.49 -15.75
N ARG A 88 2.55 11.50 -16.97
CA ARG A 88 2.05 10.61 -18.03
C ARG A 88 2.36 9.14 -17.76
N LYS A 89 3.49 8.85 -17.13
CA LYS A 89 3.90 7.48 -16.80
C LYS A 89 3.07 6.86 -15.68
N PHE A 90 2.70 7.63 -14.66
CA PHE A 90 2.13 7.05 -13.43
C PHE A 90 0.69 7.44 -13.15
N PHE A 91 0.19 8.50 -13.74
CA PHE A 91 -1.16 9.00 -13.44
C PHE A 91 -2.09 8.96 -14.65
N ASN A 92 -3.40 9.15 -14.39
CA ASN A 92 -4.37 9.28 -15.46
C ASN A 92 -4.03 10.52 -16.33
N PRO A 93 -4.12 10.41 -17.67
CA PRO A 93 -3.86 11.52 -18.59
C PRO A 93 -4.56 12.83 -18.25
N PHE A 94 -5.76 12.79 -17.66
CA PHE A 94 -6.47 13.99 -17.22
C PHE A 94 -5.68 14.85 -16.22
N TRP A 95 -4.85 14.23 -15.39
CA TRP A 95 -3.97 14.96 -14.46
C TRP A 95 -2.91 15.78 -15.17
N SER A 96 -2.41 15.32 -16.31
CA SER A 96 -1.48 16.09 -17.12
C SER A 96 -2.16 17.36 -17.71
N VAL A 97 -3.42 17.25 -18.14
CA VAL A 97 -4.20 18.39 -18.61
C VAL A 97 -4.46 19.36 -17.46
N GLY A 98 -4.91 18.87 -16.31
CA GLY A 98 -5.15 19.70 -15.13
C GLY A 98 -3.89 20.42 -14.66
N TYR A 99 -2.74 19.74 -14.69
CA TYR A 99 -1.45 20.35 -14.33
C TYR A 99 -1.01 21.41 -15.35
N LEU A 100 -1.28 21.21 -16.65
CA LEU A 100 -1.01 22.21 -17.67
C LEU A 100 -1.84 23.47 -17.39
N ILE A 101 -3.16 23.33 -17.15
CA ILE A 101 -4.04 24.45 -16.80
C ILE A 101 -3.52 25.18 -15.56
N TYR A 102 -3.16 24.45 -14.52
CA TYR A 102 -2.57 25.00 -13.30
C TYR A 102 -1.31 25.84 -13.60
N ARG A 103 -0.40 25.33 -14.44
CA ARG A 103 0.82 26.05 -14.81
C ARG A 103 0.55 27.30 -15.62
N ILE A 104 -0.44 27.26 -16.50
CA ILE A 104 -0.88 28.43 -17.28
C ILE A 104 -1.46 29.51 -16.36
N VAL A 105 -2.40 29.13 -15.49
CA VAL A 105 -3.06 30.06 -14.54
C VAL A 105 -2.04 30.66 -13.56
N THR A 106 -1.04 29.89 -13.15
CA THR A 106 0.02 30.36 -12.24
C THR A 106 1.21 31.01 -12.96
N LEU A 107 1.10 31.25 -14.28
CA LEU A 107 2.13 31.87 -15.14
C LEU A 107 3.51 31.20 -15.06
N LYS A 108 3.54 29.88 -14.82
CA LYS A 108 4.78 29.11 -14.67
C LYS A 108 5.32 28.61 -16.00
N SER A 109 6.19 29.38 -16.65
CA SER A 109 6.91 28.96 -17.90
C SER A 109 5.95 28.38 -18.95
N ILE A 110 4.92 29.11 -19.34
CA ILE A 110 3.80 28.65 -20.15
C ILE A 110 4.28 27.94 -21.43
N PHE A 111 5.13 28.58 -22.24
CA PHE A 111 5.62 27.99 -23.50
C PHE A 111 6.33 26.67 -23.28
N LYS A 112 7.25 26.59 -22.29
CA LYS A 112 7.95 25.34 -21.97
C LYS A 112 6.99 24.26 -21.49
N SER A 113 5.92 24.63 -20.76
CA SER A 113 4.90 23.70 -20.28
C SER A 113 4.05 23.13 -21.41
N VAL A 114 3.65 23.94 -22.38
CA VAL A 114 2.90 23.48 -23.55
C VAL A 114 3.75 22.53 -24.40
N ILE A 115 4.99 22.89 -24.70
CA ILE A 115 5.92 22.04 -25.46
C ILE A 115 6.15 20.71 -24.73
N ALA A 116 6.40 20.75 -23.43
CA ALA A 116 6.58 19.57 -22.59
C ALA A 116 5.34 18.66 -22.58
N PHE A 117 4.16 19.23 -22.46
CA PHE A 117 2.92 18.49 -22.55
C PHE A 117 2.75 17.78 -23.90
N MET A 118 3.02 18.48 -25.00
CA MET A 118 2.93 17.92 -26.36
C MET A 118 3.94 16.77 -26.55
N ASN A 119 5.19 16.97 -26.16
CA ASN A 119 6.26 15.97 -26.31
C ASN A 119 6.00 14.71 -25.47
N THR A 120 5.26 14.82 -24.38
CA THR A 120 4.94 13.68 -23.50
C THR A 120 3.57 13.09 -23.76
N PHE A 121 2.77 13.65 -24.68
CA PHE A 121 1.37 13.29 -24.88
C PHE A 121 1.14 11.80 -25.18
N PHE A 122 1.99 11.19 -25.99
CA PHE A 122 1.88 9.79 -26.42
C PHE A 122 2.63 8.79 -25.53
N LEU A 123 3.23 9.25 -24.42
CA LEU A 123 3.90 8.34 -23.49
C LEU A 123 2.90 7.31 -22.90
N LYS A 124 3.29 6.06 -22.95
CA LYS A 124 2.52 4.96 -22.36
C LYS A 124 2.65 4.97 -20.84
N ARG A 125 1.59 4.59 -20.16
CA ARG A 125 1.62 4.41 -18.70
C ARG A 125 2.49 3.24 -18.31
N THR A 126 3.27 3.43 -17.26
CA THR A 126 4.04 2.36 -16.62
C THR A 126 3.11 1.56 -15.69
N ASN A 127 3.05 0.26 -15.89
CA ASN A 127 2.33 -0.61 -14.98
C ASN A 127 3.24 -0.98 -13.81
N LEU A 128 3.02 -0.38 -12.65
CA LEU A 128 3.80 -0.64 -11.44
C LEU A 128 3.70 -2.10 -10.96
N ASN A 129 2.62 -2.81 -11.32
CA ASN A 129 2.45 -4.23 -10.94
C ASN A 129 3.40 -5.16 -11.68
N THR A 130 3.92 -4.74 -12.84
CA THR A 130 4.91 -5.53 -13.60
C THR A 130 6.33 -5.28 -13.10
N ILE A 131 6.53 -4.26 -12.26
CA ILE A 131 7.82 -3.95 -11.67
C ILE A 131 7.98 -4.84 -10.43
N SER A 132 8.62 -5.99 -10.61
CA SER A 132 9.09 -6.81 -9.49
C SER A 132 10.47 -6.29 -9.07
N ILE A 133 10.49 -5.44 -8.06
CA ILE A 133 11.75 -5.19 -7.36
C ILE A 133 11.90 -6.38 -6.43
N CYS A 134 12.78 -7.30 -6.81
CA CYS A 134 13.09 -8.43 -5.95
C CYS A 134 13.68 -7.87 -4.65
N CYS A 135 12.89 -7.89 -3.59
CA CYS A 135 13.42 -7.69 -2.26
C CYS A 135 14.46 -8.79 -2.08
N THR A 136 15.71 -8.41 -2.15
CA THR A 136 16.84 -9.31 -2.04
C THR A 136 16.60 -10.28 -0.91
N ASN A 137 16.38 -11.56 -1.26
CA ASN A 137 16.53 -12.70 -0.35
C ASN A 137 15.83 -12.56 1.01
N PHE A 138 14.55 -12.20 1.02
CA PHE A 138 13.70 -12.56 2.16
C PHE A 138 13.59 -14.08 2.19
N LYS A 139 14.67 -14.74 2.59
CA LYS A 139 14.62 -16.15 2.95
C LYS A 139 13.97 -16.18 4.32
N LEU A 140 12.72 -16.62 4.36
CA LEU A 140 12.10 -17.06 5.60
C LEU A 140 13.12 -17.96 6.31
N LYS A 141 13.65 -17.50 7.44
CA LYS A 141 14.44 -18.39 8.31
C LYS A 141 13.46 -19.44 8.81
N ASN A 142 13.63 -20.67 8.38
CA ASN A 142 12.92 -21.78 9.01
C ASN A 142 13.74 -22.25 10.23
N PRO A 143 13.11 -22.47 11.37
CA PRO A 143 11.69 -22.26 11.64
C PRO A 143 11.40 -20.82 12.10
N ILE A 144 10.22 -20.31 11.77
CA ILE A 144 9.68 -19.07 12.31
C ILE A 144 9.30 -19.36 13.77
N LYS A 145 9.95 -18.73 14.75
CA LYS A 145 9.71 -18.97 16.19
C LYS A 145 8.23 -18.72 16.58
N LEU A 146 7.56 -17.76 15.94
CA LEU A 146 6.15 -17.52 16.13
C LEU A 146 5.30 -18.73 15.73
N LEU A 147 5.71 -19.51 14.74
CA LEU A 147 5.04 -20.76 14.34
C LEU A 147 5.30 -21.89 15.34
N GLU A 148 6.50 -21.96 15.92
CA GLU A 148 6.85 -22.96 16.93
C GLU A 148 6.16 -22.70 18.28
N SER A 149 5.89 -21.43 18.60
CA SER A 149 5.33 -21.03 19.90
C SER A 149 3.84 -21.32 20.06
N LYS A 150 3.17 -22.01 19.12
CA LYS A 150 1.70 -22.19 19.07
C LYS A 150 0.98 -20.84 19.20
N THR A 151 1.49 -19.82 18.53
CA THR A 151 0.89 -18.50 18.55
C THR A 151 -0.44 -18.54 17.82
N LYS A 152 -1.52 -18.38 18.56
CA LYS A 152 -2.86 -18.19 17.95
C LYS A 152 -2.99 -16.80 17.38
N VAL A 153 -3.58 -16.69 16.21
CA VAL A 153 -3.92 -15.42 15.56
C VAL A 153 -5.42 -15.19 15.64
N ARG A 154 -5.82 -14.01 16.07
CA ARG A 154 -7.21 -13.56 16.00
C ARG A 154 -7.39 -12.71 14.75
N ILE A 155 -8.27 -13.14 13.83
CA ILE A 155 -8.66 -12.37 12.65
C ILE A 155 -9.98 -11.68 12.95
N ILE A 156 -10.05 -10.37 12.78
CA ILE A 156 -11.25 -9.57 13.06
C ILE A 156 -11.81 -9.04 11.75
N ILE A 157 -13.07 -9.37 11.46
CA ILE A 157 -13.76 -9.03 10.21
C ILE A 157 -15.10 -8.39 10.55
N PRO A 158 -15.27 -7.08 10.51
CA PRO A 158 -16.57 -6.43 10.51
C PRO A 158 -17.24 -6.56 9.14
N THR A 159 -18.54 -6.86 9.13
CA THR A 159 -19.33 -6.94 7.89
C THR A 159 -20.70 -6.28 8.03
N TYR A 160 -21.24 -5.74 6.92
CA TYR A 160 -22.56 -5.13 6.87
C TYR A 160 -23.22 -5.36 5.52
N ASN A 161 -24.25 -6.22 5.47
CA ASN A 161 -25.04 -6.55 4.28
C ASN A 161 -24.23 -7.07 3.07
N ARG A 162 -23.05 -7.71 3.29
CA ARG A 162 -22.11 -8.12 2.23
C ARG A 162 -21.78 -9.61 2.22
N TYR A 163 -22.74 -10.48 2.49
CA TYR A 163 -22.52 -11.93 2.56
C TYR A 163 -21.86 -12.53 1.31
N ASN A 164 -22.19 -12.02 0.11
CA ASN A 164 -21.61 -12.54 -1.14
C ASN A 164 -20.10 -12.28 -1.24
N VAL A 165 -19.65 -11.14 -0.71
CA VAL A 165 -18.25 -10.76 -0.73
C VAL A 165 -17.50 -11.47 0.39
N LEU A 166 -18.09 -11.45 1.59
CA LEU A 166 -17.58 -12.14 2.77
C LEU A 166 -17.37 -13.64 2.51
N TYR A 167 -18.28 -14.30 1.73
CA TYR A 167 -18.14 -15.70 1.35
C TYR A 167 -16.77 -15.99 0.72
N ASN A 168 -16.33 -15.15 -0.21
CA ASN A 168 -15.06 -15.34 -0.90
C ASN A 168 -13.87 -15.21 0.07
N LEU A 169 -13.90 -14.23 0.98
CA LEU A 169 -12.85 -14.07 1.98
C LEU A 169 -12.80 -15.26 2.94
N LEU A 170 -13.94 -15.78 3.38
CA LEU A 170 -13.98 -16.96 4.25
C LEU A 170 -13.43 -18.21 3.54
N LYS A 171 -13.67 -18.36 2.24
CA LYS A 171 -13.04 -19.42 1.43
C LYS A 171 -11.53 -19.24 1.29
N ASP A 172 -11.06 -18.01 1.14
CA ASP A 172 -9.61 -17.72 1.14
C ASP A 172 -8.99 -18.06 2.52
N LEU A 173 -9.71 -17.83 3.62
CA LEU A 173 -9.25 -18.19 4.96
C LEU A 173 -9.22 -19.71 5.19
N GLU A 174 -10.19 -20.48 4.67
CA GLU A 174 -10.14 -21.94 4.70
C GLU A 174 -8.90 -22.51 4.00
N SER A 175 -8.39 -21.81 3.00
CA SER A 175 -7.23 -22.22 2.21
C SER A 175 -5.87 -21.83 2.81
N GLN A 176 -5.84 -21.15 3.97
CA GLN A 176 -4.59 -20.70 4.58
C GLN A 176 -3.69 -21.87 4.96
N THR A 177 -2.40 -21.76 4.67
CA THR A 177 -1.37 -22.75 5.05
C THR A 177 -1.07 -22.74 6.54
N PHE A 178 -1.30 -21.62 7.22
CA PHE A 178 -1.26 -21.50 8.67
C PHE A 178 -2.64 -21.70 9.25
N SER A 179 -2.83 -22.71 10.11
CA SER A 179 -4.15 -23.15 10.61
C SER A 179 -4.45 -22.74 12.06
N ASP A 180 -3.46 -22.26 12.82
CA ASP A 180 -3.66 -21.91 14.24
C ASP A 180 -4.22 -20.48 14.39
N PHE A 181 -5.41 -20.26 13.84
CA PHE A 181 -6.12 -18.99 13.95
C PHE A 181 -7.61 -19.20 14.27
N CYS A 182 -8.24 -18.14 14.74
CA CYS A 182 -9.69 -18.04 14.89
C CYS A 182 -10.18 -16.70 14.33
N VAL A 183 -11.41 -16.68 13.85
CA VAL A 183 -12.00 -15.53 13.18
C VAL A 183 -13.11 -14.96 14.03
N THR A 184 -13.03 -13.71 14.43
CA THR A 184 -14.15 -12.96 15.01
C THR A 184 -14.86 -12.20 13.91
N ILE A 185 -16.07 -12.57 13.59
CA ILE A 185 -16.91 -11.84 12.63
C ILE A 185 -17.90 -10.99 13.40
N ILE A 186 -17.87 -9.67 13.18
CA ILE A 186 -18.84 -8.76 13.75
C ILE A 186 -19.87 -8.44 12.67
N ASP A 187 -20.97 -9.17 12.69
CA ASP A 187 -22.04 -9.01 11.72
C ASP A 187 -23.00 -7.91 12.17
N GLN A 188 -23.05 -6.86 11.39
CA GLN A 188 -23.88 -5.67 11.59
C GLN A 188 -25.06 -5.62 10.61
N SER A 189 -25.27 -6.69 9.83
CA SER A 189 -26.27 -6.73 8.74
C SER A 189 -27.69 -6.65 9.27
N GLU A 190 -28.57 -5.94 8.59
CA GLU A 190 -29.98 -5.83 8.94
C GLU A 190 -30.64 -7.21 8.91
N ASN A 191 -30.44 -7.95 7.83
CA ASN A 191 -30.91 -9.32 7.67
C ASN A 191 -29.84 -10.31 8.12
N PHE A 192 -29.72 -10.50 9.44
CA PHE A 192 -28.73 -11.38 10.02
C PHE A 192 -28.96 -12.85 9.64
N LYS A 193 -27.95 -13.49 9.04
CA LYS A 193 -28.00 -14.89 8.54
C LYS A 193 -27.06 -15.78 9.34
N LYS A 194 -27.49 -16.22 10.54
CA LYS A 194 -26.64 -17.04 11.40
C LYS A 194 -26.19 -18.34 10.75
N ASP A 195 -27.04 -18.96 9.94
CA ASP A 195 -26.74 -20.24 9.30
C ASP A 195 -25.67 -20.13 8.17
N PHE A 196 -25.49 -18.94 7.60
CA PHE A 196 -24.46 -18.68 6.59
C PHE A 196 -23.05 -19.10 7.04
N TYR A 197 -22.76 -18.95 8.32
CA TYR A 197 -21.43 -19.20 8.88
C TYR A 197 -21.14 -20.69 9.15
N LYS A 198 -22.16 -21.54 9.11
CA LYS A 198 -22.03 -22.99 9.34
C LYS A 198 -21.33 -23.73 8.18
N ASP A 199 -21.31 -23.12 6.98
CA ASP A 199 -20.79 -23.73 5.76
C ASP A 199 -19.26 -23.65 5.65
N PHE A 200 -18.58 -23.09 6.67
CA PHE A 200 -17.15 -22.89 6.68
C PHE A 200 -16.45 -23.75 7.73
N ASN A 201 -15.36 -24.41 7.30
CA ASN A 201 -14.54 -25.28 8.16
C ASN A 201 -13.41 -24.49 8.83
N ILE A 202 -13.75 -23.37 9.47
CA ILE A 202 -12.85 -22.55 10.26
C ILE A 202 -13.50 -22.19 11.60
N ASN A 203 -12.67 -21.89 12.60
CA ASN A 203 -13.19 -21.49 13.90
C ASN A 203 -13.69 -20.05 13.85
N ILE A 204 -15.02 -19.86 13.90
CA ILE A 204 -15.69 -18.55 13.84
C ILE A 204 -16.35 -18.21 15.16
N ASP A 205 -15.91 -17.10 15.76
CA ASP A 205 -16.60 -16.44 16.86
C ASP A 205 -17.51 -15.36 16.27
N LEU A 206 -18.82 -15.62 16.23
CA LEU A 206 -19.79 -14.72 15.63
C LEU A 206 -20.37 -13.75 16.66
N VAL A 207 -20.19 -12.47 16.42
CA VAL A 207 -20.70 -11.38 17.24
C VAL A 207 -21.74 -10.59 16.46
N ARG A 208 -22.98 -10.51 16.99
CA ARG A 208 -24.01 -9.65 16.43
C ARG A 208 -23.89 -8.24 17.00
N GLN A 209 -23.82 -7.23 16.12
CA GLN A 209 -23.86 -5.82 16.49
C GLN A 209 -25.01 -5.11 15.76
N GLU A 210 -26.02 -4.66 16.48
CA GLU A 210 -27.24 -4.08 15.89
C GLU A 210 -27.01 -2.67 15.32
N ILE A 211 -26.19 -1.86 15.98
CA ILE A 211 -25.90 -0.51 15.55
C ILE A 211 -24.59 -0.53 14.73
N PRO A 212 -24.66 -0.28 13.40
CA PRO A 212 -23.49 -0.28 12.56
C PRO A 212 -22.42 0.75 13.02
N GLY A 213 -21.17 0.34 12.98
CA GLY A 213 -20.06 1.20 13.36
C GLY A 213 -18.73 0.45 13.26
N LEU A 214 -18.03 0.66 12.14
CA LEU A 214 -16.78 -0.05 11.80
C LEU A 214 -15.73 0.02 12.92
N TRP A 215 -15.42 1.22 13.37
CA TRP A 215 -14.40 1.43 14.40
C TRP A 215 -14.82 0.89 15.77
N LYS A 216 -16.10 1.02 16.11
CA LYS A 216 -16.65 0.44 17.35
C LYS A 216 -16.53 -1.08 17.33
N ALA A 217 -16.89 -1.71 16.22
CA ALA A 217 -16.78 -3.15 16.03
C ALA A 217 -15.35 -3.65 16.21
N ARG A 218 -14.41 -3.03 15.53
CA ARG A 218 -12.97 -3.36 15.64
C ARG A 218 -12.44 -3.16 17.05
N ASN A 219 -12.67 -2.00 17.65
CA ASN A 219 -12.18 -1.70 18.99
C ASN A 219 -12.73 -2.68 20.04
N ASN A 220 -14.01 -2.96 20.00
CA ASN A 220 -14.61 -3.92 20.94
C ASN A 220 -14.01 -5.33 20.75
N ALA A 221 -13.82 -5.78 19.52
CA ALA A 221 -13.23 -7.07 19.25
C ALA A 221 -11.76 -7.15 19.70
N ILE A 222 -10.97 -6.10 19.48
CA ILE A 222 -9.59 -6.03 19.95
C ILE A 222 -9.53 -6.08 21.48
N GLN A 223 -10.37 -5.32 22.18
CA GLN A 223 -10.36 -5.28 23.64
C GLN A 223 -10.78 -6.60 24.28
N ASN A 224 -11.60 -7.41 23.59
CA ASN A 224 -12.07 -8.71 24.07
C ASN A 224 -11.18 -9.89 23.59
N THR A 225 -10.09 -9.60 22.90
CA THR A 225 -9.15 -10.62 22.39
C THR A 225 -8.05 -10.91 23.40
N THR A 226 -7.73 -12.19 23.56
CA THR A 226 -6.63 -12.68 24.42
C THR A 226 -5.40 -13.13 23.61
N GLU A 227 -5.57 -13.27 22.32
CA GLU A 227 -4.50 -13.68 21.41
C GLU A 227 -3.44 -12.57 21.25
N LYS A 228 -2.17 -12.99 21.18
CA LYS A 228 -1.03 -12.05 21.07
C LYS A 228 -0.94 -11.36 19.72
N VAL A 229 -1.45 -12.00 18.67
CA VAL A 229 -1.42 -11.48 17.31
C VAL A 229 -2.85 -11.26 16.82
N ILE A 230 -3.12 -10.05 16.37
CA ILE A 230 -4.41 -9.65 15.83
C ILE A 230 -4.23 -9.25 14.37
N ALA A 231 -5.05 -9.81 13.49
CA ALA A 231 -5.12 -9.43 12.09
C ALA A 231 -6.46 -8.75 11.80
N LEU A 232 -6.41 -7.60 11.14
CA LEU A 232 -7.61 -6.86 10.73
C LEU A 232 -7.83 -7.04 9.23
N LEU A 233 -9.00 -7.49 8.83
CA LEU A 233 -9.41 -7.63 7.43
C LEU A 233 -10.75 -6.93 7.19
N ASP A 234 -10.90 -6.39 6.00
CA ASP A 234 -12.20 -5.94 5.49
C ASP A 234 -12.90 -7.10 4.79
N ASP A 235 -14.22 -7.13 4.84
CA ASP A 235 -15.06 -8.22 4.30
C ASP A 235 -14.95 -8.40 2.78
N ASP A 236 -14.43 -7.40 2.06
CA ASP A 236 -14.19 -7.39 0.61
C ASP A 236 -12.73 -7.66 0.21
N SER A 237 -11.90 -8.05 1.17
CA SER A 237 -10.51 -8.42 0.91
C SER A 237 -10.43 -9.79 0.22
N ARG A 238 -9.40 -9.98 -0.62
CA ARG A 238 -8.99 -11.27 -1.16
C ARG A 238 -7.53 -11.51 -0.76
N ILE A 239 -7.23 -12.69 -0.27
CA ILE A 239 -5.92 -13.04 0.27
C ILE A 239 -5.42 -14.35 -0.31
N ASN A 240 -4.09 -14.45 -0.48
CA ASN A 240 -3.46 -15.68 -0.90
C ASN A 240 -3.39 -16.68 0.29
N ASN A 241 -3.24 -17.97 -0.03
CA ASN A 241 -3.14 -19.03 0.98
C ASN A 241 -1.95 -18.92 1.93
N ASP A 242 -0.94 -18.13 1.61
CA ASP A 242 0.25 -17.88 2.42
C ASP A 242 0.25 -16.49 3.11
N TRP A 243 -0.90 -15.82 3.13
CA TRP A 243 -1.03 -14.46 3.65
C TRP A 243 -0.64 -14.37 5.13
N LEU A 244 -1.23 -15.21 5.99
CA LEU A 244 -0.93 -15.21 7.43
C LEU A 244 0.54 -15.53 7.73
N ILE A 245 1.08 -16.58 7.11
CA ILE A 245 2.45 -16.99 7.35
C ILE A 245 3.47 -15.91 6.92
N LYS A 246 3.17 -15.18 5.84
CA LYS A 246 4.00 -14.07 5.38
C LYS A 246 4.00 -12.91 6.37
N HIS A 247 2.84 -12.55 6.93
CA HIS A 247 2.75 -11.50 7.94
C HIS A 247 3.48 -11.88 9.21
N LEU A 248 3.30 -13.11 9.72
CA LEU A 248 4.03 -13.61 10.90
C LEU A 248 5.53 -13.61 10.67
N ALA A 249 5.98 -14.04 9.50
CA ALA A 249 7.38 -14.01 9.12
C ALA A 249 7.96 -12.59 9.05
N CYS A 250 7.19 -11.63 8.55
CA CYS A 250 7.59 -10.23 8.54
C CYS A 250 7.76 -9.67 9.96
N LEU A 251 6.80 -9.93 10.85
CA LEU A 251 6.87 -9.49 12.25
C LEU A 251 8.15 -10.02 12.92
N GLU A 252 8.47 -11.29 12.72
CA GLU A 252 9.65 -11.90 13.31
C GLU A 252 10.96 -11.42 12.67
N TYR A 253 11.01 -11.39 11.34
CA TYR A 253 12.23 -11.01 10.61
C TYR A 253 12.68 -9.59 10.92
N PHE A 254 11.73 -8.66 10.92
CA PHE A 254 12.01 -7.25 11.17
C PHE A 254 11.95 -6.88 12.65
N ASN A 255 11.62 -7.83 13.53
CA ASN A 255 11.38 -7.60 14.95
C ASN A 255 10.46 -6.41 15.21
N THR A 256 9.32 -6.39 14.51
CA THR A 256 8.33 -5.31 14.56
C THR A 256 7.02 -5.82 15.17
N GLU A 257 6.26 -4.88 15.73
CA GLU A 257 4.94 -5.19 16.30
C GLU A 257 3.80 -5.08 15.28
N ILE A 258 4.06 -4.45 14.12
CA ILE A 258 3.04 -4.19 13.09
C ILE A 258 3.55 -4.63 11.73
N SER A 259 2.69 -5.33 10.99
CA SER A 259 2.89 -5.68 9.58
C SER A 259 1.65 -5.27 8.79
N ALA A 260 1.84 -4.56 7.68
CA ALA A 260 0.76 -4.17 6.79
C ALA A 260 0.97 -4.74 5.38
N GLY A 261 -0.10 -5.20 4.77
CA GLY A 261 -0.11 -5.63 3.38
C GLY A 261 -0.37 -4.47 2.42
N VAL A 262 -0.03 -4.67 1.16
CA VAL A 262 -0.39 -3.74 0.07
C VAL A 262 -1.66 -4.25 -0.59
N SER A 263 -2.69 -3.41 -0.62
CA SER A 263 -3.92 -3.70 -1.36
C SER A 263 -3.70 -3.49 -2.87
N LEU A 264 -4.14 -4.47 -3.65
CA LEU A 264 -4.20 -4.37 -5.11
C LEU A 264 -5.66 -4.24 -5.50
N SER A 265 -6.01 -3.28 -6.36
CA SER A 265 -7.36 -3.23 -6.92
C SER A 265 -7.59 -4.41 -7.87
N GLN A 266 -8.85 -4.79 -8.11
CA GLN A 266 -9.22 -5.82 -9.08
C GLN A 266 -8.70 -5.51 -10.50
N LEU A 267 -8.47 -4.25 -10.82
CA LEU A 267 -7.87 -3.80 -12.08
C LEU A 267 -6.34 -3.87 -12.07
N GLY A 268 -5.74 -4.46 -11.03
CA GLY A 268 -4.30 -4.61 -10.90
C GLY A 268 -3.55 -3.31 -10.57
N ALA A 269 -4.25 -2.22 -10.26
CA ALA A 269 -3.61 -1.01 -9.79
C ALA A 269 -3.29 -1.15 -8.30
N LYS A 270 -2.04 -0.92 -7.92
CA LYS A 270 -1.69 -0.78 -6.50
C LYS A 270 -2.41 0.44 -5.95
N THR A 271 -3.28 0.24 -4.96
CA THR A 271 -3.79 1.36 -4.18
C THR A 271 -2.71 1.76 -3.21
N PRO A 272 -2.44 3.04 -3.09
CA PRO A 272 -1.45 3.54 -2.17
C PRO A 272 -1.84 3.28 -0.74
#